data_19a5ea0f13ff883936f575dd9fbd4e88
#
_entry.id   19a5ea0f13ff883936f575dd9fbd4e88
#
_cell.length_a   1.000
_cell.length_b   1.000
_cell.length_c   1.000
_cell.angle_alpha   90.00
_cell.angle_beta   90.00
_cell.angle_gamma   90.00
#
_symmetry.space_group_name_H-M   'P 1'
#
loop_
_entity.id
_entity.type
_entity.pdbx_description
1 polymer ?
#
loop_
_entity_poly.entity_id
_entity_poly.type
_entity_poly.pdbx_seq_one_letter_code
_entity_poly.pdbx_strand_id
1 'polypeptide(L)'
;MKNTKMMVVGFMSAVAISVALSSSLFAKSNTVAPAEPSVEASRLQSLAKFTKVLGIVEQYNVDGLTIDQLIDKSLQGMLSNLDAHSTYMDKKSYDNLKTQTDGEFGGLGITVGMRDNALTVIAPIEGTPADKAGIKSGDIILKINDKATLSMTIDDAVSLMRGTPKTPIDLTIVRKGSADPLKFHIIRDIITVESVYTRTISGNILYIRVTSFDKKVAADVKTAIKKHASKSKGIILDLRNNPGGLLDQAVELTDLFVNEGVIVSQKGRNKADDVSYSATKSATVTDLPLVVLVNEGSASASEIVSGALQDLKRAVIVGEKTFGKGSVQVVMPVTETEAIKLTVARYYLPSGRTIQAVGVVPDIEVIAGEIKNHDKSFNIKEADLKKHLESELEKNDGMVDVTEANATNKTVITPEQLNKDIQLKEGVDIIKALIIVKGK
;
A
#
# COMPACT_ATOMS: atom_id res chain seq x y z
N MET A 1 -74.48 14.14 21.48
CA MET A 1 -75.51 14.68 20.55
C MET A 1 -74.97 14.60 19.13
N LYS A 2 -75.73 13.89 18.27
CA LYS A 2 -75.83 13.86 16.79
C LYS A 2 -74.55 13.59 16.00
N ASN A 3 -74.28 12.36 15.57
CA ASN A 3 -74.73 11.69 14.33
C ASN A 3 -74.75 12.57 13.07
N THR A 4 -73.90 12.19 12.10
CA THR A 4 -74.37 12.05 10.72
C THR A 4 -73.51 11.07 9.95
N LYS A 5 -74.07 9.90 9.61
CA LYS A 5 -73.59 8.97 8.57
C LYS A 5 -73.97 9.58 7.21
N MET A 6 -73.09 9.43 6.23
CA MET A 6 -73.53 9.61 4.84
C MET A 6 -73.08 8.43 4.00
N MET A 7 -74.03 7.84 3.42
CA MET A 7 -74.15 6.63 2.63
C MET A 7 -73.72 6.93 1.19
N VAL A 8 -72.87 6.07 0.61
CA VAL A 8 -72.60 6.10 -0.83
C VAL A 8 -73.43 5.04 -1.50
N VAL A 9 -74.33 5.51 -2.37
CA VAL A 9 -75.20 4.71 -3.24
C VAL A 9 -74.43 4.36 -4.52
N GLY A 10 -74.47 3.08 -4.88
CA GLY A 10 -73.94 2.54 -6.12
C GLY A 10 -74.82 2.86 -7.33
N PHE A 11 -74.16 2.88 -8.50
CA PHE A 11 -74.81 2.77 -9.79
C PHE A 11 -74.30 1.55 -10.54
N MET A 12 -75.12 0.50 -10.56
CA MET A 12 -75.07 -0.59 -11.52
C MET A 12 -75.85 -0.16 -12.76
N SER A 13 -75.23 -0.23 -13.92
CA SER A 13 -76.02 -0.26 -15.18
C SER A 13 -75.57 -1.48 -15.98
N ALA A 14 -76.52 -2.43 -16.02
CA ALA A 14 -76.47 -3.58 -16.90
C ALA A 14 -76.93 -3.19 -18.30
N VAL A 15 -76.21 -3.63 -19.32
CA VAL A 15 -76.79 -3.79 -20.67
C VAL A 15 -76.50 -5.21 -21.11
N ALA A 16 -77.54 -5.95 -21.32
CA ALA A 16 -77.52 -7.31 -21.81
C ALA A 16 -77.93 -7.31 -23.31
N ILE A 17 -77.39 -8.32 -24.00
CA ILE A 17 -77.95 -9.05 -25.13
C ILE A 17 -77.68 -8.54 -26.55
N SER A 18 -76.84 -9.34 -27.30
CA SER A 18 -77.41 -10.04 -28.48
C SER A 18 -76.52 -11.20 -28.89
N VAL A 19 -77.06 -12.40 -28.85
CA VAL A 19 -76.48 -13.64 -29.42
C VAL A 19 -76.77 -13.61 -30.91
N ALA A 20 -75.76 -13.81 -31.73
CA ALA A 20 -75.87 -14.29 -33.09
C ALA A 20 -74.79 -15.35 -33.33
N LEU A 21 -75.20 -16.60 -33.47
CA LEU A 21 -74.45 -17.71 -33.98
C LEU A 21 -74.03 -17.40 -35.44
N SER A 22 -72.76 -17.52 -35.74
CA SER A 22 -72.23 -17.96 -37.04
C SER A 22 -70.94 -18.68 -36.89
N SER A 23 -71.00 -19.87 -37.33
CA SER A 23 -70.04 -20.96 -37.51
C SER A 23 -68.58 -20.60 -37.90
N SER A 24 -67.66 -21.24 -37.18
CA SER A 24 -66.47 -21.89 -37.68
C SER A 24 -65.57 -21.20 -38.69
N LEU A 25 -64.49 -20.64 -38.14
CA LEU A 25 -63.18 -20.71 -38.80
C LEU A 25 -62.09 -20.87 -37.70
N PHE A 26 -61.44 -22.03 -37.72
CA PHE A 26 -60.28 -22.28 -36.89
C PHE A 26 -59.16 -21.28 -37.24
N ALA A 27 -59.09 -20.18 -36.57
CA ALA A 27 -57.87 -19.37 -36.54
C ALA A 27 -56.98 -19.94 -35.43
N LYS A 28 -55.87 -20.59 -35.82
CA LYS A 28 -54.74 -20.82 -34.93
C LYS A 28 -54.33 -19.47 -34.33
N SER A 29 -54.71 -19.20 -33.10
CA SER A 29 -54.10 -18.12 -32.34
C SER A 29 -52.66 -18.52 -32.11
N ASN A 30 -51.77 -18.00 -32.93
CA ASN A 30 -50.39 -17.92 -32.54
C ASN A 30 -50.34 -17.01 -31.30
N THR A 31 -50.33 -17.60 -30.12
CA THR A 31 -49.87 -16.93 -28.92
C THR A 31 -48.41 -16.61 -29.16
N VAL A 32 -48.17 -15.41 -29.65
CA VAL A 32 -46.82 -14.83 -29.64
C VAL A 32 -46.45 -14.75 -28.15
N ALA A 33 -45.54 -15.62 -27.73
CA ALA A 33 -44.95 -15.50 -26.41
C ALA A 33 -44.44 -14.07 -26.27
N PRO A 34 -44.64 -13.39 -25.13
CA PRO A 34 -44.11 -12.05 -24.94
C PRO A 34 -42.65 -12.07 -25.30
N ALA A 35 -42.22 -11.28 -26.28
CA ALA A 35 -40.84 -11.15 -26.68
C ALA A 35 -40.07 -10.77 -25.42
N GLU A 36 -39.05 -11.53 -25.09
CA GLU A 36 -38.15 -11.15 -23.99
C GLU A 36 -37.68 -9.72 -24.23
N PRO A 37 -37.73 -8.83 -23.23
CA PRO A 37 -37.31 -7.45 -23.39
C PRO A 37 -35.88 -7.44 -23.89
N SER A 38 -35.59 -6.63 -24.91
CA SER A 38 -34.21 -6.45 -25.39
C SER A 38 -33.31 -6.09 -24.20
N VAL A 39 -32.03 -6.49 -24.23
CA VAL A 39 -31.04 -6.22 -23.17
C VAL A 39 -31.08 -4.73 -22.79
N GLU A 40 -31.29 -3.86 -23.77
CA GLU A 40 -31.36 -2.40 -23.59
C GLU A 40 -32.62 -1.96 -22.84
N ALA A 41 -33.79 -2.54 -23.15
CA ALA A 41 -35.06 -2.28 -22.47
C ALA A 41 -35.00 -2.75 -20.99
N SER A 42 -34.40 -3.92 -20.73
CA SER A 42 -34.15 -4.43 -19.38
C SER A 42 -33.24 -3.50 -18.57
N ARG A 43 -32.22 -2.95 -19.20
CA ARG A 43 -31.27 -2.01 -18.61
C ARG A 43 -31.93 -0.69 -18.21
N LEU A 44 -32.73 -0.11 -19.08
CA LEU A 44 -33.50 1.10 -18.80
C LEU A 44 -34.52 0.89 -17.66
N GLN A 45 -35.19 -0.25 -17.62
CA GLN A 45 -36.10 -0.59 -16.53
C GLN A 45 -35.39 -0.69 -15.18
N SER A 46 -34.19 -1.26 -15.16
CA SER A 46 -33.36 -1.36 -13.95
C SER A 46 -32.88 0.03 -13.46
N LEU A 47 -32.48 0.90 -14.37
CA LEU A 47 -32.11 2.29 -14.04
C LEU A 47 -33.30 3.10 -13.53
N ALA A 48 -34.49 2.94 -14.15
CA ALA A 48 -35.73 3.58 -13.69
C ALA A 48 -36.10 3.13 -12.27
N LYS A 49 -35.97 1.81 -11.97
CA LYS A 49 -36.15 1.28 -10.61
C LYS A 49 -35.20 1.94 -9.61
N PHE A 50 -33.93 2.04 -9.96
CA PHE A 50 -32.91 2.67 -9.10
C PHE A 50 -33.25 4.14 -8.81
N THR A 51 -33.53 4.92 -9.85
CA THR A 51 -33.92 6.34 -9.72
C THR A 51 -35.19 6.52 -8.87
N LYS A 52 -36.18 5.63 -9.02
CA LYS A 52 -37.39 5.66 -8.18
C LYS A 52 -37.07 5.43 -6.70
N VAL A 53 -36.19 4.48 -6.40
CA VAL A 53 -35.74 4.23 -5.01
C VAL A 53 -35.03 5.43 -4.43
N LEU A 54 -34.09 6.05 -5.21
CA LEU A 54 -33.40 7.27 -4.79
C LEU A 54 -34.39 8.38 -4.43
N GLY A 55 -35.39 8.65 -5.27
CA GLY A 55 -36.39 9.68 -5.00
C GLY A 55 -37.27 9.37 -3.78
N ILE A 56 -37.61 8.10 -3.52
CA ILE A 56 -38.31 7.71 -2.29
C ILE A 56 -37.43 7.98 -1.05
N VAL A 57 -36.16 7.61 -1.09
CA VAL A 57 -35.24 7.83 0.04
C VAL A 57 -35.04 9.32 0.28
N GLU A 58 -34.79 10.10 -0.77
CA GLU A 58 -34.66 11.56 -0.67
C GLU A 58 -35.88 12.21 -0.01
N GLN A 59 -37.06 11.76 -0.38
CA GLN A 59 -38.32 12.34 0.13
C GLN A 59 -38.68 11.93 1.57
N TYR A 60 -38.35 10.70 1.97
CA TYR A 60 -38.85 10.11 3.21
C TYR A 60 -37.78 9.80 4.26
N ASN A 61 -36.47 9.90 3.92
CA ASN A 61 -35.43 9.64 4.89
C ASN A 61 -35.45 10.70 6.00
N VAL A 62 -35.39 10.27 7.25
CA VAL A 62 -35.47 11.15 8.43
C VAL A 62 -34.30 12.16 8.52
N ASP A 63 -33.14 11.84 7.98
CA ASP A 63 -31.92 12.68 8.04
C ASP A 63 -31.85 13.72 6.92
N GLY A 64 -32.78 13.71 5.95
CA GLY A 64 -32.87 14.70 4.89
C GLY A 64 -31.66 14.68 3.93
N LEU A 65 -31.26 13.49 3.47
CA LEU A 65 -30.15 13.32 2.54
C LEU A 65 -30.45 13.90 1.17
N THR A 66 -29.46 14.56 0.57
CA THR A 66 -29.54 15.08 -0.80
C THR A 66 -29.33 13.95 -1.82
N ILE A 67 -29.76 14.18 -3.07
CA ILE A 67 -29.58 13.20 -4.16
C ILE A 67 -28.09 12.88 -4.38
N ASP A 68 -27.20 13.86 -4.29
CA ASP A 68 -25.75 13.64 -4.45
C ASP A 68 -25.19 12.71 -3.36
N GLN A 69 -25.58 12.95 -2.09
CA GLN A 69 -25.19 12.08 -0.98
C GLN A 69 -25.73 10.65 -1.13
N LEU A 70 -26.93 10.49 -1.69
CA LEU A 70 -27.52 9.18 -1.96
C LEU A 70 -26.80 8.46 -3.10
N ILE A 71 -26.40 9.18 -4.15
CA ILE A 71 -25.60 8.63 -5.24
C ILE A 71 -24.26 8.16 -4.72
N ASP A 72 -23.53 8.98 -3.95
CA ASP A 72 -22.23 8.61 -3.37
C ASP A 72 -22.31 7.35 -2.50
N LYS A 73 -23.32 7.30 -1.61
CA LYS A 73 -23.60 6.11 -0.78
C LYS A 73 -23.92 4.88 -1.63
N SER A 74 -24.65 5.06 -2.73
CA SER A 74 -25.00 3.97 -3.65
C SER A 74 -23.77 3.45 -4.39
N LEU A 75 -22.89 4.33 -4.87
CA LEU A 75 -21.63 3.97 -5.52
C LEU A 75 -20.69 3.24 -4.54
N GLN A 76 -20.54 3.75 -3.31
CA GLN A 76 -19.79 3.09 -2.25
C GLN A 76 -20.35 1.69 -1.96
N GLY A 77 -21.67 1.58 -1.77
CA GLY A 77 -22.32 0.29 -1.50
C GLY A 77 -22.20 -0.70 -2.65
N MET A 78 -22.36 -0.24 -3.89
CA MET A 78 -22.22 -1.08 -5.09
C MET A 78 -20.80 -1.66 -5.18
N LEU A 79 -19.77 -0.83 -5.06
CA LEU A 79 -18.39 -1.25 -5.25
C LEU A 79 -17.89 -2.10 -4.09
N SER A 80 -18.22 -1.75 -2.84
CA SER A 80 -17.84 -2.54 -1.66
C SER A 80 -18.47 -3.94 -1.61
N ASN A 81 -19.58 -4.17 -2.32
CA ASN A 81 -20.23 -5.48 -2.44
C ASN A 81 -19.67 -6.34 -3.59
N LEU A 82 -18.75 -5.83 -4.41
CA LEU A 82 -18.11 -6.64 -5.48
C LEU A 82 -17.01 -7.53 -4.91
N ASP A 83 -16.09 -6.93 -4.16
CA ASP A 83 -14.95 -7.60 -3.52
C ASP A 83 -14.32 -6.68 -2.44
N ALA A 84 -13.34 -7.20 -1.69
CA ALA A 84 -12.69 -6.49 -0.59
C ALA A 84 -11.79 -5.30 -1.03
N HIS A 85 -11.57 -5.10 -2.32
CA HIS A 85 -10.59 -4.14 -2.84
C HIS A 85 -11.17 -3.13 -3.81
N SER A 86 -12.36 -3.41 -4.39
CA SER A 86 -13.08 -2.46 -5.24
C SER A 86 -13.73 -1.39 -4.36
N THR A 87 -13.55 -0.12 -4.72
CA THR A 87 -14.10 1.00 -3.94
C THR A 87 -14.30 2.23 -4.80
N TYR A 88 -15.31 3.03 -4.42
CA TYR A 88 -15.47 4.39 -4.89
C TYR A 88 -14.55 5.31 -4.07
N MET A 89 -13.90 6.22 -4.75
CA MET A 89 -12.94 7.15 -4.17
C MET A 89 -13.43 8.57 -4.35
N ASP A 90 -13.77 9.21 -3.25
CA ASP A 90 -13.98 10.65 -3.19
C ASP A 90 -12.67 11.42 -3.45
N LYS A 91 -12.75 12.73 -3.53
CA LYS A 91 -11.59 13.59 -3.76
C LYS A 91 -10.44 13.30 -2.80
N LYS A 92 -10.72 13.16 -1.50
CA LYS A 92 -9.71 12.93 -0.46
C LYS A 92 -9.00 11.60 -0.67
N SER A 93 -9.76 10.53 -0.88
CA SER A 93 -9.23 9.18 -1.09
C SER A 93 -8.42 9.09 -2.39
N TYR A 94 -8.90 9.75 -3.44
CA TYR A 94 -8.21 9.77 -4.73
C TYR A 94 -6.89 10.57 -4.67
N ASP A 95 -6.87 11.74 -4.02
CA ASP A 95 -5.67 12.54 -3.83
C ASP A 95 -4.63 11.80 -2.94
N ASN A 96 -5.09 11.07 -1.91
CA ASN A 96 -4.22 10.23 -1.08
C ASN A 96 -3.58 9.10 -1.89
N LEU A 97 -4.36 8.43 -2.74
CA LEU A 97 -3.83 7.38 -3.59
C LEU A 97 -2.79 7.93 -4.57
N LYS A 98 -3.05 9.08 -5.21
CA LYS A 98 -2.07 9.76 -6.07
C LYS A 98 -0.78 10.04 -5.31
N THR A 99 -0.87 10.59 -4.10
CA THR A 99 0.31 10.83 -3.25
C THR A 99 1.12 9.56 -2.99
N GLN A 100 0.44 8.44 -2.67
CA GLN A 100 1.11 7.17 -2.41
C GLN A 100 1.78 6.59 -3.65
N THR A 101 1.14 6.73 -4.81
CA THR A 101 1.68 6.20 -6.07
C THR A 101 2.76 7.09 -6.67
N ASP A 102 2.61 8.40 -6.56
CA ASP A 102 3.61 9.35 -7.07
C ASP A 102 4.88 9.39 -6.19
N GLY A 103 4.76 9.01 -4.90
CA GLY A 103 5.84 9.12 -3.92
C GLY A 103 6.19 10.57 -3.60
N GLU A 104 5.26 11.50 -3.87
CA GLU A 104 5.44 12.93 -3.59
C GLU A 104 4.08 13.64 -3.48
N PHE A 105 4.07 14.76 -2.78
CA PHE A 105 2.89 15.62 -2.65
C PHE A 105 3.28 17.07 -2.43
N GLY A 106 2.39 17.98 -2.81
CA GLY A 106 2.54 19.39 -2.50
C GLY A 106 2.20 19.68 -1.04
N GLY A 107 3.12 20.30 -0.30
CA GLY A 107 2.92 20.58 1.11
C GLY A 107 4.09 21.31 1.77
N LEU A 108 4.17 21.17 3.10
CA LEU A 108 5.15 21.86 3.95
C LEU A 108 6.32 20.95 4.37
N GLY A 109 6.10 19.62 4.39
CA GLY A 109 7.08 18.69 4.93
C GLY A 109 7.12 18.67 6.46
N ILE A 110 5.94 18.48 7.09
CA ILE A 110 5.79 18.41 8.55
C ILE A 110 5.07 17.11 8.90
N THR A 111 5.62 16.38 9.87
CA THR A 111 4.90 15.33 10.58
C THR A 111 4.16 15.94 11.75
N VAL A 112 2.84 15.76 11.82
CA VAL A 112 1.98 16.29 12.88
C VAL A 112 1.25 15.17 13.62
N GLY A 113 0.82 15.46 14.85
CA GLY A 113 0.02 14.56 15.67
C GLY A 113 -0.79 15.37 16.69
N MET A 114 -1.78 14.72 17.32
CA MET A 114 -2.49 15.32 18.46
C MET A 114 -1.73 15.03 19.76
N ARG A 115 -1.44 16.07 20.53
CA ARG A 115 -0.88 15.97 21.89
C ARG A 115 -1.66 16.90 22.79
N ASP A 116 -2.24 16.38 23.85
CA ASP A 116 -3.07 17.15 24.80
C ASP A 116 -4.20 17.93 24.08
N ASN A 117 -4.87 17.27 23.14
CA ASN A 117 -5.91 17.84 22.26
C ASN A 117 -5.45 19.03 21.38
N ALA A 118 -4.15 19.25 21.22
CA ALA A 118 -3.60 20.29 20.38
C ALA A 118 -2.83 19.69 19.19
N LEU A 119 -3.00 20.28 18.01
CA LEU A 119 -2.26 19.90 16.81
C LEU A 119 -0.79 20.29 16.98
N THR A 120 0.08 19.30 17.10
CA THR A 120 1.50 19.49 17.46
C THR A 120 2.40 18.98 16.35
N VAL A 121 3.46 19.71 16.05
CA VAL A 121 4.54 19.29 15.16
C VAL A 121 5.36 18.19 15.86
N ILE A 122 5.35 16.99 15.33
CA ILE A 122 6.23 15.89 15.78
C ILE A 122 7.64 16.15 15.29
N ALA A 123 7.81 16.41 13.99
CA ALA A 123 9.07 16.81 13.38
C ALA A 123 8.86 17.49 12.03
N PRO A 124 9.62 18.54 11.68
CA PRO A 124 9.81 18.94 10.30
C PRO A 124 10.69 17.92 9.58
N ILE A 125 10.48 17.75 8.28
CA ILE A 125 11.33 16.91 7.43
C ILE A 125 12.48 17.78 6.94
N GLU A 126 13.71 17.31 7.10
CA GLU A 126 14.93 18.04 6.73
C GLU A 126 14.92 18.51 5.27
N GLY A 127 15.34 19.73 5.01
CA GLY A 127 15.41 20.34 3.69
C GLY A 127 14.09 20.80 3.09
N THR A 128 12.95 20.56 3.77
CA THR A 128 11.61 20.96 3.30
C THR A 128 11.28 22.43 3.60
N PRO A 129 10.19 22.98 3.03
CA PRO A 129 9.77 24.37 3.32
C PRO A 129 9.60 24.68 4.80
N ALA A 130 9.03 23.76 5.57
CA ALA A 130 8.82 23.96 7.00
C ALA A 130 10.14 24.00 7.80
N ASP A 131 11.07 23.12 7.46
CA ASP A 131 12.40 23.10 8.07
C ASP A 131 13.16 24.40 7.77
N LYS A 132 13.17 24.82 6.49
CA LYS A 132 13.76 26.10 6.07
C LYS A 132 13.11 27.32 6.71
N ALA A 133 11.82 27.27 6.99
CA ALA A 133 11.10 28.32 7.69
C ALA A 133 11.40 28.33 9.20
N GLY A 134 12.04 27.30 9.75
CA GLY A 134 12.40 27.21 11.17
C GLY A 134 11.28 26.68 12.07
N ILE A 135 10.35 25.90 11.52
CA ILE A 135 9.39 25.09 12.31
C ILE A 135 10.19 24.04 13.10
N LYS A 136 9.78 23.79 14.34
CA LYS A 136 10.49 22.88 15.24
C LYS A 136 9.56 21.81 15.82
N SER A 137 10.14 20.69 16.23
CA SER A 137 9.45 19.67 17.02
C SER A 137 8.91 20.28 18.32
N GLY A 138 7.67 19.94 18.66
CA GLY A 138 6.95 20.47 19.82
C GLY A 138 6.21 21.79 19.57
N ASP A 139 6.29 22.39 18.39
CA ASP A 139 5.47 23.55 18.02
C ASP A 139 3.99 23.17 18.01
N ILE A 140 3.13 23.95 18.64
CA ILE A 140 1.67 23.77 18.61
C ILE A 140 1.10 24.69 17.54
N ILE A 141 0.41 24.13 16.57
CA ILE A 141 -0.22 24.88 15.48
C ILE A 141 -1.59 25.36 15.95
N LEU A 142 -1.77 26.67 16.11
CA LEU A 142 -3.02 27.30 16.53
C LEU A 142 -3.94 27.61 15.36
N LYS A 143 -3.36 28.04 14.24
CA LYS A 143 -4.11 28.38 13.02
C LYS A 143 -3.37 27.93 11.78
N ILE A 144 -4.14 27.55 10.79
CA ILE A 144 -3.72 27.30 9.41
C ILE A 144 -4.50 28.29 8.55
N ASN A 145 -3.80 29.26 7.95
CA ASN A 145 -4.41 30.48 7.42
C ASN A 145 -5.30 31.13 8.50
N ASP A 146 -6.56 31.40 8.18
CA ASP A 146 -7.50 32.02 9.14
C ASP A 146 -8.27 31.00 10.01
N LYS A 147 -8.07 29.69 9.79
CA LYS A 147 -8.82 28.62 10.47
C LYS A 147 -8.11 28.17 11.73
N ALA A 148 -8.81 28.25 12.88
CA ALA A 148 -8.33 27.70 14.14
C ALA A 148 -8.30 26.16 14.13
N THR A 149 -7.25 25.56 14.72
CA THR A 149 -7.04 24.10 14.69
C THR A 149 -7.65 23.34 15.87
N LEU A 150 -8.17 24.05 16.88
CA LEU A 150 -8.63 23.47 18.15
C LEU A 150 -9.70 22.36 18.00
N SER A 151 -10.56 22.47 16.98
CA SER A 151 -11.63 21.49 16.70
C SER A 151 -11.38 20.65 15.45
N MET A 152 -10.19 20.73 14.85
CA MET A 152 -9.85 19.99 13.65
C MET A 152 -9.37 18.60 14.00
N THR A 153 -9.70 17.65 13.14
CA THR A 153 -9.00 16.36 13.11
C THR A 153 -7.61 16.53 12.49
N ILE A 154 -6.71 15.57 12.71
CA ILE A 154 -5.39 15.54 12.04
C ILE A 154 -5.58 15.59 10.52
N ASP A 155 -6.54 14.86 10.01
CA ASP A 155 -6.83 14.76 8.58
C ASP A 155 -7.29 16.09 7.99
N ASP A 156 -8.13 16.85 8.70
CA ASP A 156 -8.58 18.19 8.27
C ASP A 156 -7.39 19.16 8.20
N ALA A 157 -6.56 19.14 9.22
CA ALA A 157 -5.36 19.95 9.29
C ALA A 157 -4.35 19.59 8.18
N VAL A 158 -4.10 18.31 7.95
CA VAL A 158 -3.23 17.83 6.88
C VAL A 158 -3.78 18.23 5.52
N SER A 159 -5.09 18.11 5.30
CA SER A 159 -5.74 18.52 4.05
C SER A 159 -5.57 20.02 3.76
N LEU A 160 -5.61 20.86 4.80
CA LEU A 160 -5.35 22.30 4.66
C LEU A 160 -3.87 22.62 4.43
N MET A 161 -2.95 21.86 5.04
CA MET A 161 -1.51 22.05 4.89
C MET A 161 -0.99 21.57 3.54
N ARG A 162 -1.60 20.53 2.96
CA ARG A 162 -1.35 20.11 1.57
C ARG A 162 -1.91 21.11 0.58
N GLY A 163 -1.43 21.07 -0.65
CA GLY A 163 -1.92 21.92 -1.74
C GLY A 163 -0.92 22.01 -2.87
N THR A 164 -1.29 22.76 -3.90
CA THR A 164 -0.45 22.93 -5.10
C THR A 164 0.92 23.50 -4.72
N PRO A 165 2.03 22.91 -5.17
CA PRO A 165 3.36 23.48 -4.99
C PRO A 165 3.42 24.93 -5.46
N LYS A 166 4.27 25.73 -4.83
CA LYS A 166 4.46 27.17 -5.07
C LYS A 166 3.27 28.05 -4.65
N THR A 167 2.31 27.51 -3.88
CA THR A 167 1.24 28.31 -3.25
C THR A 167 1.59 28.66 -1.80
N PRO A 168 1.20 29.85 -1.30
CA PRO A 168 1.47 30.26 0.08
C PRO A 168 0.51 29.61 1.08
N ILE A 169 0.99 29.52 2.32
CA ILE A 169 0.20 29.16 3.49
C ILE A 169 0.76 29.85 4.73
N ASP A 170 -0.12 30.31 5.61
CA ASP A 170 0.24 30.92 6.87
C ASP A 170 -0.03 29.96 8.04
N LEU A 171 0.97 29.80 8.90
CA LEU A 171 0.84 29.06 10.15
C LEU A 171 1.02 30.01 11.33
N THR A 172 0.11 29.96 12.30
CA THR A 172 0.29 30.56 13.61
C THR A 172 0.58 29.46 14.62
N ILE A 173 1.72 29.53 15.28
CA ILE A 173 2.14 28.51 16.24
C ILE A 173 2.45 29.09 17.62
N VAL A 174 2.36 28.25 18.65
CA VAL A 174 2.92 28.48 19.98
C VAL A 174 4.12 27.59 20.16
N ARG A 175 5.22 28.18 20.61
CA ARG A 175 6.48 27.49 20.91
C ARG A 175 6.84 27.68 22.37
N LYS A 176 7.21 26.60 23.03
CA LYS A 176 7.69 26.69 24.43
C LYS A 176 8.89 27.63 24.52
N GLY A 177 8.77 28.62 25.39
CA GLY A 177 9.80 29.65 25.58
C GLY A 177 9.62 30.92 24.74
N SER A 178 8.57 31.05 23.91
CA SER A 178 8.16 32.29 23.25
C SER A 178 6.98 32.90 23.99
N ALA A 179 7.01 34.21 24.23
CA ALA A 179 5.92 34.91 24.93
C ALA A 179 4.68 35.03 24.03
N ASP A 180 4.88 35.28 22.74
CA ASP A 180 3.83 35.53 21.76
C ASP A 180 3.76 34.39 20.71
N PRO A 181 2.58 34.17 20.09
CA PRO A 181 2.44 33.26 18.96
C PRO A 181 3.31 33.72 17.78
N LEU A 182 4.01 32.78 17.18
CA LEU A 182 4.87 32.99 16.01
C LEU A 182 4.06 32.78 14.73
N LYS A 183 4.26 33.67 13.76
CA LYS A 183 3.65 33.57 12.44
C LYS A 183 4.68 33.16 11.41
N PHE A 184 4.36 32.12 10.60
CA PHE A 184 5.19 31.62 9.54
C PHE A 184 4.44 31.71 8.23
N HIS A 185 5.02 32.44 7.27
CA HIS A 185 4.57 32.45 5.88
C HIS A 185 5.43 31.47 5.11
N ILE A 186 4.83 30.38 4.62
CA ILE A 186 5.56 29.27 4.02
C ILE A 186 5.01 29.05 2.59
N ILE A 187 5.90 28.87 1.65
CA ILE A 187 5.52 28.49 0.28
C ILE A 187 5.58 26.97 0.19
N ARG A 188 4.45 26.34 -0.15
CA ARG A 188 4.39 24.88 -0.39
C ARG A 188 5.37 24.48 -1.48
N ASP A 189 5.96 23.31 -1.32
CA ASP A 189 6.80 22.69 -2.36
C ASP A 189 6.47 21.22 -2.51
N ILE A 190 7.10 20.57 -3.47
CA ILE A 190 7.04 19.10 -3.62
C ILE A 190 7.78 18.47 -2.44
N ILE A 191 7.09 17.65 -1.68
CA ILE A 191 7.64 16.84 -0.60
C ILE A 191 7.77 15.41 -1.08
N THR A 192 9.00 14.93 -1.20
CA THR A 192 9.28 13.55 -1.58
C THR A 192 9.12 12.63 -0.37
N VAL A 193 8.38 11.55 -0.56
CA VAL A 193 8.29 10.45 0.41
C VAL A 193 9.40 9.46 0.09
N GLU A 194 10.26 9.18 1.06
CA GLU A 194 11.31 8.18 0.88
C GLU A 194 10.72 6.78 1.07
N SER A 195 10.82 5.95 0.04
CA SER A 195 10.35 4.56 0.06
C SER A 195 11.48 3.54 0.03
N VAL A 196 12.72 3.97 -0.25
CA VAL A 196 13.92 3.12 -0.32
C VAL A 196 14.97 3.58 0.68
N TYR A 197 15.28 2.73 1.64
CA TYR A 197 16.29 2.99 2.67
C TYR A 197 17.44 2.03 2.50
N THR A 198 18.68 2.54 2.57
CA THR A 198 19.90 1.75 2.41
C THR A 198 20.78 1.81 3.63
N ARG A 199 21.31 0.65 4.02
CA ARG A 199 22.34 0.52 5.07
C ARG A 199 23.35 -0.54 4.66
N THR A 200 24.47 -0.58 5.37
CA THR A 200 25.44 -1.66 5.25
C THR A 200 25.44 -2.51 6.52
N ILE A 201 25.74 -3.79 6.35
CA ILE A 201 25.92 -4.74 7.45
C ILE A 201 27.38 -5.22 7.38
N SER A 202 27.95 -5.59 8.51
CA SER A 202 29.31 -6.15 8.58
C SER A 202 29.47 -7.33 7.60
N GLY A 203 30.63 -7.42 6.94
CA GLY A 203 30.87 -8.40 5.87
C GLY A 203 30.49 -7.93 4.48
N ASN A 204 30.34 -6.61 4.30
CA ASN A 204 30.04 -5.99 3.01
C ASN A 204 28.68 -6.46 2.41
N ILE A 205 27.66 -6.54 3.25
CA ILE A 205 26.30 -6.85 2.83
C ILE A 205 25.53 -5.54 2.69
N LEU A 206 24.91 -5.32 1.52
CA LEU A 206 24.03 -4.20 1.26
C LEU A 206 22.60 -4.57 1.74
N TYR A 207 22.07 -3.79 2.66
CA TYR A 207 20.69 -3.88 3.10
C TYR A 207 19.88 -2.78 2.42
N ILE A 208 18.79 -3.18 1.74
CA ILE A 208 17.85 -2.29 1.06
C ILE A 208 16.47 -2.60 1.61
N ARG A 209 15.83 -1.62 2.24
CA ARG A 209 14.44 -1.71 2.68
C ARG A 209 13.56 -0.91 1.72
N VAL A 210 12.49 -1.55 1.24
CA VAL A 210 11.46 -0.92 0.42
C VAL A 210 10.16 -0.94 1.22
N THR A 211 9.60 0.24 1.50
CA THR A 211 8.40 0.39 2.34
C THR A 211 7.11 0.50 1.55
N SER A 212 7.17 0.91 0.28
CA SER A 212 6.04 1.04 -0.65
C SER A 212 6.57 0.99 -2.08
N PHE A 213 5.72 0.67 -3.05
CA PHE A 213 6.07 0.69 -4.49
C PHE A 213 5.47 1.93 -5.15
N ASP A 214 6.11 3.08 -4.96
CA ASP A 214 5.84 4.30 -5.72
C ASP A 214 6.64 4.36 -7.03
N LYS A 215 6.43 5.41 -7.84
CA LYS A 215 7.04 5.57 -9.19
C LYS A 215 8.58 5.60 -9.21
N LYS A 216 9.26 5.73 -8.07
CA LYS A 216 10.73 5.94 -7.99
C LYS A 216 11.49 4.71 -7.50
N VAL A 217 10.79 3.73 -6.94
CA VAL A 217 11.39 2.59 -6.21
C VAL A 217 12.42 1.83 -7.01
N ALA A 218 12.10 1.43 -8.24
CA ALA A 218 13.04 0.68 -9.07
C ALA A 218 14.30 1.49 -9.41
N ALA A 219 14.14 2.79 -9.72
CA ALA A 219 15.26 3.69 -10.01
C ALA A 219 16.13 3.93 -8.78
N ASP A 220 15.52 4.10 -7.60
CA ASP A 220 16.22 4.34 -6.34
C ASP A 220 16.99 3.09 -5.89
N VAL A 221 16.37 1.90 -5.99
CA VAL A 221 17.06 0.63 -5.73
C VAL A 221 18.21 0.41 -6.72
N LYS A 222 18.02 0.69 -8.02
CA LYS A 222 19.08 0.63 -9.02
C LYS A 222 20.26 1.53 -8.67
N THR A 223 19.96 2.75 -8.25
CA THR A 223 20.97 3.73 -7.81
C THR A 223 21.73 3.24 -6.57
N ALA A 224 21.00 2.70 -5.58
CA ALA A 224 21.58 2.13 -4.37
C ALA A 224 22.51 0.96 -4.69
N ILE A 225 22.09 0.01 -5.53
CA ILE A 225 22.91 -1.13 -5.94
C ILE A 225 24.19 -0.63 -6.63
N LYS A 226 24.07 0.25 -7.63
CA LYS A 226 25.23 0.79 -8.37
C LYS A 226 26.22 1.52 -7.46
N LYS A 227 25.73 2.33 -6.52
CA LYS A 227 26.54 3.06 -5.55
C LYS A 227 27.38 2.14 -4.66
N HIS A 228 26.86 0.96 -4.32
CA HIS A 228 27.48 0.02 -3.41
C HIS A 228 28.09 -1.22 -4.11
N ALA A 229 27.96 -1.35 -5.44
CA ALA A 229 28.34 -2.55 -6.20
C ALA A 229 29.77 -3.02 -5.94
N SER A 230 30.75 -2.09 -5.92
CA SER A 230 32.19 -2.42 -5.76
C SER A 230 32.55 -2.92 -4.35
N LYS A 231 31.71 -2.66 -3.36
CA LYS A 231 31.98 -2.99 -1.95
C LYS A 231 31.11 -4.12 -1.43
N SER A 232 29.99 -4.42 -2.13
CA SER A 232 29.01 -5.39 -1.65
C SER A 232 29.33 -6.79 -2.16
N LYS A 233 29.18 -7.79 -1.27
CA LYS A 233 29.30 -9.21 -1.57
C LYS A 233 27.95 -9.92 -1.64
N GLY A 234 26.90 -9.30 -1.11
CA GLY A 234 25.52 -9.82 -1.12
C GLY A 234 24.54 -8.71 -0.81
N ILE A 235 23.25 -8.98 -1.08
CA ILE A 235 22.14 -8.03 -0.91
C ILE A 235 21.06 -8.67 -0.07
N ILE A 236 20.54 -7.92 0.91
CA ILE A 236 19.29 -8.22 1.61
C ILE A 236 18.27 -7.18 1.18
N LEU A 237 17.19 -7.65 0.54
CA LEU A 237 16.03 -6.84 0.17
C LEU A 237 14.92 -7.06 1.20
N ASP A 238 14.60 -6.05 1.99
CA ASP A 238 13.58 -6.12 3.03
C ASP A 238 12.25 -5.53 2.52
N LEU A 239 11.27 -6.42 2.34
CA LEU A 239 9.90 -6.10 1.93
C LEU A 239 8.89 -6.30 3.08
N ARG A 240 9.35 -6.48 4.32
CA ARG A 240 8.45 -6.65 5.48
C ARG A 240 7.62 -5.39 5.70
N ASN A 241 6.34 -5.59 6.03
CA ASN A 241 5.36 -4.51 6.23
C ASN A 241 5.19 -3.58 5.02
N ASN A 242 5.48 -4.08 3.81
CA ASN A 242 5.27 -3.35 2.56
C ASN A 242 3.96 -3.81 1.90
N PRO A 243 2.88 -3.00 1.91
CA PRO A 243 1.57 -3.40 1.40
C PRO A 243 1.50 -3.47 -0.13
N GLY A 244 2.61 -3.19 -0.82
CA GLY A 244 2.68 -3.15 -2.28
C GLY A 244 2.65 -1.73 -2.83
N GLY A 245 2.04 -1.57 -4.00
CA GLY A 245 1.93 -0.33 -4.77
C GLY A 245 1.84 -0.62 -6.26
N LEU A 246 2.60 0.11 -7.07
CA LEU A 246 2.55 0.04 -8.52
C LEU A 246 3.12 -1.28 -9.06
N LEU A 247 2.39 -1.89 -9.99
CA LEU A 247 2.78 -3.15 -10.64
C LEU A 247 4.05 -2.98 -11.48
N ASP A 248 4.13 -1.91 -12.27
CA ASP A 248 5.27 -1.60 -13.10
C ASP A 248 6.56 -1.52 -12.27
N GLN A 249 6.48 -0.91 -11.08
CA GLN A 249 7.61 -0.82 -10.17
C GLN A 249 8.03 -2.18 -9.57
N ALA A 250 7.07 -3.09 -9.32
CA ALA A 250 7.40 -4.45 -8.94
C ALA A 250 8.10 -5.23 -10.07
N VAL A 251 7.63 -5.05 -11.30
CA VAL A 251 8.25 -5.65 -12.50
C VAL A 251 9.65 -5.09 -12.70
N GLU A 252 9.80 -3.78 -12.74
CA GLU A 252 11.10 -3.11 -12.93
C GLU A 252 12.09 -3.46 -11.82
N LEU A 253 11.65 -3.50 -10.54
CA LEU A 253 12.50 -3.90 -9.43
C LEU A 253 12.98 -5.35 -9.57
N THR A 254 12.09 -6.27 -9.95
CA THR A 254 12.45 -7.68 -10.18
C THR A 254 13.44 -7.81 -11.33
N ASP A 255 13.22 -7.06 -12.41
CA ASP A 255 14.06 -7.05 -13.61
C ASP A 255 15.51 -6.60 -13.34
N LEU A 256 15.74 -5.82 -12.24
CA LEU A 256 17.12 -5.50 -11.80
C LEU A 256 17.94 -6.72 -11.39
N PHE A 257 17.30 -7.83 -11.06
CA PHE A 257 17.92 -9.03 -10.51
C PHE A 257 17.85 -10.26 -11.43
N VAL A 258 17.00 -10.23 -12.46
CA VAL A 258 16.66 -11.39 -13.29
C VAL A 258 17.01 -11.13 -14.75
N ASN A 259 17.69 -12.07 -15.41
CA ASN A 259 18.14 -11.91 -16.80
C ASN A 259 17.09 -12.27 -17.84
N GLU A 260 16.20 -13.20 -17.52
CA GLU A 260 15.21 -13.77 -18.45
C GLU A 260 14.05 -14.44 -17.71
N GLY A 261 12.98 -14.69 -18.40
CA GLY A 261 11.79 -15.36 -17.91
C GLY A 261 10.64 -14.40 -17.61
N VAL A 262 9.45 -14.97 -17.45
CA VAL A 262 8.28 -14.21 -17.02
C VAL A 262 8.44 -13.81 -15.56
N ILE A 263 8.15 -12.56 -15.25
CA ILE A 263 8.12 -12.03 -13.87
C ILE A 263 6.74 -12.23 -13.26
N VAL A 264 5.71 -11.81 -13.99
CA VAL A 264 4.31 -11.92 -13.57
C VAL A 264 3.40 -11.92 -14.78
N SER A 265 2.30 -12.67 -14.71
CA SER A 265 1.21 -12.60 -15.68
C SER A 265 -0.05 -12.12 -14.97
N GLN A 266 -0.88 -11.35 -15.66
CA GLN A 266 -2.22 -11.00 -15.22
C GLN A 266 -3.23 -11.61 -16.18
N LYS A 267 -4.35 -12.15 -15.65
CA LYS A 267 -5.45 -12.70 -16.43
C LYS A 267 -6.74 -12.01 -16.06
N GLY A 268 -7.34 -11.35 -17.03
CA GLY A 268 -8.58 -10.62 -16.91
C GLY A 268 -9.82 -11.47 -17.15
N ARG A 269 -10.96 -10.79 -17.35
CA ARG A 269 -12.23 -11.43 -17.68
C ARG A 269 -12.20 -12.10 -19.05
N ASN A 270 -11.55 -11.48 -20.02
CA ASN A 270 -11.39 -12.01 -21.38
C ASN A 270 -9.93 -12.33 -21.62
N LYS A 271 -9.65 -13.34 -22.44
CA LYS A 271 -8.27 -13.68 -22.83
C LYS A 271 -7.50 -12.53 -23.51
N ALA A 272 -8.22 -11.61 -24.14
CA ALA A 272 -7.60 -10.41 -24.74
C ALA A 272 -7.01 -9.45 -23.68
N ASP A 273 -7.45 -9.57 -22.42
CA ASP A 273 -6.98 -8.76 -21.31
C ASP A 273 -5.77 -9.40 -20.58
N ASP A 274 -5.33 -10.59 -21.03
CA ASP A 274 -4.19 -11.29 -20.46
C ASP A 274 -2.89 -10.59 -20.88
N VAL A 275 -2.06 -10.23 -19.90
CA VAL A 275 -0.76 -9.58 -20.10
C VAL A 275 0.30 -10.31 -19.32
N SER A 276 1.49 -10.47 -19.91
CA SER A 276 2.67 -11.03 -19.26
C SER A 276 3.83 -10.06 -19.32
N TYR A 277 4.51 -9.90 -18.20
CA TYR A 277 5.69 -9.06 -18.04
C TYR A 277 6.89 -9.98 -17.88
N SER A 278 7.91 -9.74 -18.69
CA SER A 278 9.12 -10.58 -18.72
C SER A 278 10.36 -9.78 -18.41
N ALA A 279 11.35 -10.44 -17.83
CA ALA A 279 12.65 -9.87 -17.54
C ALA A 279 13.44 -9.59 -18.82
N THR A 280 14.31 -8.59 -18.74
CA THR A 280 15.21 -8.16 -19.81
C THR A 280 16.66 -8.16 -19.35
N LYS A 281 17.53 -8.84 -20.04
CA LYS A 281 18.96 -8.94 -19.69
C LYS A 281 19.64 -7.57 -19.52
N SER A 282 19.21 -6.58 -20.29
CA SER A 282 19.77 -5.21 -20.23
C SER A 282 19.40 -4.44 -18.96
N ALA A 283 18.34 -4.84 -18.27
CA ALA A 283 17.90 -4.21 -17.03
C ALA A 283 18.65 -4.73 -15.81
N THR A 284 19.12 -5.98 -15.85
CA THR A 284 19.84 -6.62 -14.73
C THR A 284 21.09 -5.83 -14.35
N VAL A 285 21.22 -5.51 -13.07
CA VAL A 285 22.34 -4.68 -12.55
C VAL A 285 23.27 -5.45 -11.64
N THR A 286 22.89 -6.66 -11.19
CA THR A 286 23.70 -7.43 -10.24
C THR A 286 23.37 -8.93 -10.25
N ASP A 287 24.42 -9.75 -10.10
CA ASP A 287 24.34 -11.19 -9.87
C ASP A 287 24.76 -11.57 -8.44
N LEU A 288 24.91 -10.59 -7.55
CA LEU A 288 25.26 -10.85 -6.15
C LEU A 288 24.22 -11.78 -5.50
N PRO A 289 24.64 -12.64 -4.54
CA PRO A 289 23.73 -13.37 -3.69
C PRO A 289 22.64 -12.47 -3.14
N LEU A 290 21.39 -12.93 -3.14
CA LEU A 290 20.20 -12.15 -2.76
C LEU A 290 19.34 -12.95 -1.77
N VAL A 291 19.00 -12.29 -0.68
CA VAL A 291 17.97 -12.74 0.28
C VAL A 291 16.86 -11.70 0.31
N VAL A 292 15.61 -12.15 0.33
CA VAL A 292 14.44 -11.29 0.46
C VAL A 292 13.74 -11.58 1.78
N LEU A 293 13.53 -10.55 2.59
CA LEU A 293 12.78 -10.66 3.85
C LEU A 293 11.32 -10.30 3.62
N VAL A 294 10.42 -11.14 4.09
CA VAL A 294 8.96 -10.96 3.98
C VAL A 294 8.26 -11.28 5.30
N ASN A 295 7.05 -10.75 5.48
CA ASN A 295 6.15 -11.10 6.58
C ASN A 295 4.68 -10.96 6.14
N GLU A 296 3.76 -11.17 7.08
CA GLU A 296 2.30 -11.05 6.85
C GLU A 296 1.85 -9.67 6.33
N GLY A 297 2.64 -8.61 6.59
CA GLY A 297 2.41 -7.27 6.04
C GLY A 297 2.96 -7.06 4.63
N SER A 298 3.65 -8.05 4.05
CA SER A 298 4.11 -8.01 2.64
C SER A 298 2.96 -8.42 1.72
N ALA A 299 2.50 -7.50 0.85
CA ALA A 299 1.32 -7.74 0.02
C ALA A 299 1.50 -7.28 -1.43
N SER A 300 0.71 -7.84 -2.37
CA SER A 300 0.56 -7.37 -3.76
C SER A 300 1.91 -7.28 -4.49
N ALA A 301 2.42 -6.07 -4.81
CA ALA A 301 3.70 -5.83 -5.47
C ALA A 301 4.88 -6.53 -4.75
N SER A 302 4.88 -6.52 -3.39
CA SER A 302 5.88 -7.24 -2.60
C SER A 302 5.83 -8.75 -2.83
N GLU A 303 4.63 -9.30 -3.03
CA GLU A 303 4.43 -10.71 -3.31
C GLU A 303 4.81 -11.08 -4.74
N ILE A 304 4.63 -10.15 -5.68
CA ILE A 304 5.11 -10.32 -7.06
C ILE A 304 6.63 -10.41 -7.06
N VAL A 305 7.33 -9.47 -6.41
CA VAL A 305 8.80 -9.44 -6.34
C VAL A 305 9.33 -10.70 -5.64
N SER A 306 8.86 -10.99 -4.43
CA SER A 306 9.36 -12.14 -3.65
C SER A 306 9.03 -13.46 -4.34
N GLY A 307 7.80 -13.63 -4.84
CA GLY A 307 7.36 -14.84 -5.50
C GLY A 307 8.05 -15.07 -6.85
N ALA A 308 8.27 -14.03 -7.65
CA ALA A 308 9.00 -14.14 -8.91
C ALA A 308 10.47 -14.51 -8.67
N LEU A 309 11.15 -13.84 -7.73
CA LEU A 309 12.53 -14.14 -7.37
C LEU A 309 12.69 -15.56 -6.80
N GLN A 310 11.67 -16.06 -6.08
CA GLN A 310 11.61 -17.43 -5.58
C GLN A 310 11.45 -18.45 -6.72
N ASP A 311 10.44 -18.26 -7.56
CA ASP A 311 10.14 -19.19 -8.67
C ASP A 311 11.29 -19.28 -9.67
N LEU A 312 11.95 -18.16 -9.96
CA LEU A 312 13.11 -18.05 -10.84
C LEU A 312 14.44 -18.48 -10.15
N LYS A 313 14.38 -18.93 -8.90
CA LYS A 313 15.56 -19.38 -8.11
C LYS A 313 16.66 -18.30 -7.99
N ARG A 314 16.27 -17.03 -8.00
CA ARG A 314 17.19 -15.91 -7.94
C ARG A 314 17.53 -15.48 -6.52
N ALA A 315 16.60 -15.65 -5.59
CA ALA A 315 16.76 -15.28 -4.19
C ALA A 315 16.25 -16.37 -3.25
N VAL A 316 16.74 -16.37 -2.03
CA VAL A 316 16.15 -17.12 -0.91
C VAL A 316 15.18 -16.19 -0.18
N ILE A 317 13.94 -16.63 -0.03
CA ILE A 317 12.89 -15.88 0.66
C ILE A 317 12.85 -16.32 2.13
N VAL A 318 12.94 -15.37 3.04
CA VAL A 318 13.08 -15.62 4.49
C VAL A 318 12.04 -14.80 5.26
N GLY A 319 11.46 -15.36 6.29
CA GLY A 319 10.52 -14.69 7.18
C GLY A 319 9.21 -15.42 7.35
N GLU A 320 8.10 -14.74 7.33
CA GLU A 320 6.76 -15.30 7.51
C GLU A 320 5.98 -15.26 6.20
N LYS A 321 4.96 -16.12 6.10
CA LYS A 321 4.05 -16.18 4.97
C LYS A 321 3.43 -14.81 4.70
N THR A 322 3.37 -14.39 3.43
CA THR A 322 2.85 -13.09 3.03
C THR A 322 1.31 -13.03 3.03
N PHE A 323 0.76 -11.86 2.83
CA PHE A 323 -0.67 -11.54 2.97
C PHE A 323 -1.60 -12.35 2.05
N GLY A 324 -1.24 -12.50 0.78
CA GLY A 324 -2.06 -13.23 -0.20
C GLY A 324 -2.97 -12.36 -1.05
N LYS A 325 -2.52 -11.16 -1.46
CA LYS A 325 -3.27 -10.29 -2.37
C LYS A 325 -2.84 -10.50 -3.82
N GLY A 326 -3.56 -11.36 -4.54
CA GLY A 326 -3.30 -11.68 -5.95
C GLY A 326 -4.23 -11.00 -6.96
N SER A 327 -4.96 -9.96 -6.55
CA SER A 327 -5.89 -9.22 -7.40
C SER A 327 -5.27 -7.94 -7.96
N VAL A 328 -5.59 -7.65 -9.24
CA VAL A 328 -5.17 -6.45 -9.96
C VAL A 328 -6.26 -5.40 -9.87
N GLN A 329 -5.96 -4.23 -9.33
CA GLN A 329 -6.86 -3.10 -9.35
C GLN A 329 -6.41 -2.06 -10.37
N VAL A 330 -7.38 -1.50 -11.10
CA VAL A 330 -7.19 -0.33 -11.95
C VAL A 330 -7.97 0.84 -11.34
N VAL A 331 -7.36 2.01 -11.35
CA VAL A 331 -8.01 3.26 -10.94
C VAL A 331 -8.51 3.96 -12.17
N MET A 332 -9.82 4.16 -12.25
CA MET A 332 -10.50 4.83 -13.37
C MET A 332 -11.13 6.12 -12.85
N PRO A 333 -10.68 7.30 -13.33
CA PRO A 333 -11.34 8.56 -13.01
C PRO A 333 -12.80 8.54 -13.48
N VAL A 334 -13.70 9.03 -12.65
CA VAL A 334 -15.13 9.23 -12.94
C VAL A 334 -15.38 10.71 -13.21
N THR A 335 -14.75 11.56 -12.39
CA THR A 335 -14.71 13.01 -12.53
C THR A 335 -13.27 13.51 -12.41
N GLU A 336 -13.05 14.82 -12.43
CA GLU A 336 -11.72 15.40 -12.15
C GLU A 336 -11.20 15.08 -10.73
N THR A 337 -12.11 14.88 -9.81
CA THR A 337 -11.81 14.71 -8.37
C THR A 337 -12.18 13.36 -7.80
N GLU A 338 -12.83 12.48 -8.54
CA GLU A 338 -13.35 11.21 -8.08
C GLU A 338 -12.95 10.08 -8.99
N ALA A 339 -12.79 8.88 -8.44
CA ALA A 339 -12.40 7.70 -9.20
C ALA A 339 -13.06 6.43 -8.64
N ILE A 340 -13.03 5.38 -9.43
CA ILE A 340 -13.26 4.03 -8.94
C ILE A 340 -11.95 3.25 -8.98
N LYS A 341 -11.71 2.48 -7.94
CA LYS A 341 -10.70 1.44 -7.92
C LYS A 341 -11.42 0.12 -8.09
N LEU A 342 -11.16 -0.58 -9.18
CA LEU A 342 -11.89 -1.77 -9.59
C LEU A 342 -10.94 -2.95 -9.79
N THR A 343 -11.29 -4.11 -9.26
CA THR A 343 -10.58 -5.36 -9.52
C THR A 343 -10.92 -5.84 -10.93
N VAL A 344 -9.90 -5.95 -11.79
CA VAL A 344 -10.05 -6.29 -13.21
C VAL A 344 -9.37 -7.60 -13.62
N ALA A 345 -8.41 -8.08 -12.84
CA ALA A 345 -7.63 -9.28 -13.16
C ALA A 345 -7.03 -9.94 -11.90
N ARG A 346 -6.36 -11.07 -12.10
CA ARG A 346 -5.58 -11.77 -11.08
C ARG A 346 -4.14 -11.95 -11.53
N TYR A 347 -3.20 -11.91 -10.56
CA TYR A 347 -1.78 -12.18 -10.79
C TYR A 347 -1.47 -13.68 -10.75
N TYR A 348 -0.51 -14.05 -11.58
CA TYR A 348 0.10 -15.38 -11.62
C TYR A 348 1.61 -15.22 -11.67
N LEU A 349 2.31 -15.93 -10.78
CA LEU A 349 3.76 -15.97 -10.70
C LEU A 349 4.37 -16.76 -11.86
N PRO A 350 5.70 -16.75 -12.06
CA PRO A 350 6.37 -17.47 -13.15
C PRO A 350 6.00 -18.96 -13.26
N SER A 351 5.84 -19.64 -12.14
CA SER A 351 5.41 -21.04 -12.10
C SER A 351 3.94 -21.28 -12.49
N GLY A 352 3.17 -20.22 -12.74
CA GLY A 352 1.73 -20.27 -12.99
C GLY A 352 0.87 -20.34 -11.74
N ARG A 353 1.45 -20.36 -10.53
CA ARG A 353 0.71 -20.35 -9.26
C ARG A 353 0.09 -18.97 -9.01
N THR A 354 -1.07 -18.95 -8.34
CA THR A 354 -1.69 -17.74 -7.84
C THR A 354 -1.18 -17.40 -6.45
N ILE A 355 -1.15 -16.10 -6.11
CA ILE A 355 -0.92 -15.63 -4.75
C ILE A 355 -2.23 -15.27 -4.02
N GLN A 356 -3.36 -15.23 -4.74
CA GLN A 356 -4.65 -14.85 -4.16
C GLN A 356 -5.07 -15.81 -3.04
N ALA A 357 -5.26 -15.28 -1.83
CA ALA A 357 -5.60 -15.98 -0.59
C ALA A 357 -4.58 -17.05 -0.14
N VAL A 358 -3.47 -17.21 -0.88
CA VAL A 358 -2.41 -18.19 -0.57
C VAL A 358 -1.15 -17.50 -0.05
N GLY A 359 -0.78 -16.36 -0.65
CA GLY A 359 0.48 -15.68 -0.35
C GLY A 359 1.71 -16.40 -0.91
N VAL A 360 2.88 -15.84 -0.60
CA VAL A 360 4.18 -16.45 -0.83
C VAL A 360 4.64 -17.09 0.47
N VAL A 361 4.87 -18.39 0.45
CA VAL A 361 5.46 -19.13 1.57
C VAL A 361 6.97 -18.96 1.47
N PRO A 362 7.67 -18.47 2.49
CA PRO A 362 9.13 -18.32 2.45
C PRO A 362 9.83 -19.66 2.28
N ASP A 363 11.04 -19.65 1.71
CA ASP A 363 11.89 -20.84 1.62
C ASP A 363 12.41 -21.25 3.00
N ILE A 364 12.62 -20.24 3.88
CA ILE A 364 13.04 -20.42 5.27
C ILE A 364 12.09 -19.62 6.14
N GLU A 365 11.28 -20.34 6.92
CA GLU A 365 10.33 -19.70 7.84
C GLU A 365 11.05 -19.25 9.11
N VAL A 366 10.91 -17.97 9.44
CA VAL A 366 11.49 -17.35 10.62
C VAL A 366 10.46 -16.42 11.26
N ILE A 367 10.01 -16.75 12.43
CA ILE A 367 9.06 -15.95 13.21
C ILE A 367 9.75 -14.69 13.75
N ALA A 368 9.05 -13.57 13.72
CA ALA A 368 9.56 -12.32 14.27
C ALA A 368 9.88 -12.45 15.76
N GLY A 369 11.01 -11.90 16.20
CA GLY A 369 11.44 -11.98 17.60
C GLY A 369 12.79 -11.35 17.84
N GLU A 370 13.24 -11.45 19.09
CA GLU A 370 14.54 -10.96 19.55
C GLU A 370 15.34 -12.10 20.19
N ILE A 371 16.65 -12.10 19.98
CA ILE A 371 17.55 -13.01 20.68
C ILE A 371 17.78 -12.44 22.09
N LYS A 372 17.28 -13.12 23.10
CA LYS A 372 17.65 -12.82 24.48
C LYS A 372 19.10 -13.22 24.66
N ASN A 373 19.97 -12.27 25.00
CA ASN A 373 21.33 -12.58 25.40
C ASN A 373 21.24 -13.53 26.61
N HIS A 374 21.63 -14.79 26.41
CA HIS A 374 21.94 -15.62 27.55
C HIS A 374 23.14 -14.98 28.26
N ASP A 375 22.97 -14.69 29.54
CA ASP A 375 24.10 -14.38 30.39
C ASP A 375 25.22 -15.39 30.10
N LYS A 376 26.44 -14.87 29.94
CA LYS A 376 27.61 -15.71 29.66
C LYS A 376 27.62 -16.85 30.65
N SER A 377 26.98 -17.97 30.31
CA SER A 377 27.10 -19.19 31.10
C SER A 377 28.61 -19.46 31.24
N PHE A 378 28.99 -19.91 32.38
CA PHE A 378 30.40 -20.21 32.72
C PHE A 378 30.91 -21.34 31.83
N ASN A 379 31.22 -20.99 30.56
CA ASN A 379 31.80 -21.91 29.61
C ASN A 379 33.32 -21.78 29.74
N ILE A 380 33.94 -22.75 30.39
CA ILE A 380 35.39 -22.87 30.46
C ILE A 380 35.89 -23.20 29.05
N LYS A 381 36.71 -22.34 28.49
CA LYS A 381 37.39 -22.57 27.23
C LYS A 381 38.77 -23.16 27.50
N GLU A 382 39.39 -23.80 26.51
CA GLU A 382 40.78 -24.31 26.61
C GLU A 382 41.76 -23.22 27.07
N ALA A 383 41.59 -21.99 26.56
CA ALA A 383 42.37 -20.83 26.97
C ALA A 383 42.20 -20.43 28.46
N ASP A 384 41.11 -20.87 29.11
CA ASP A 384 40.86 -20.59 30.53
C ASP A 384 41.49 -21.65 31.44
N LEU A 385 42.02 -22.74 30.90
CA LEU A 385 42.64 -23.83 31.62
C LEU A 385 44.09 -23.46 32.03
N LYS A 386 44.44 -23.76 33.27
CA LYS A 386 45.86 -23.61 33.69
C LYS A 386 46.74 -24.56 32.87
N LYS A 387 47.78 -24.01 32.24
CA LYS A 387 48.74 -24.72 31.34
C LYS A 387 48.13 -25.20 30.01
N HIS A 388 47.17 -24.44 29.44
CA HIS A 388 46.72 -24.69 28.06
C HIS A 388 47.88 -24.52 27.10
N LEU A 389 47.80 -25.19 25.93
CA LEU A 389 48.76 -25.01 24.85
C LEU A 389 48.48 -23.69 24.14
N GLU A 390 49.47 -22.82 24.08
CA GLU A 390 49.36 -21.55 23.33
C GLU A 390 49.20 -21.81 21.84
N SER A 391 48.33 -21.06 21.16
CA SER A 391 48.18 -21.11 19.71
C SER A 391 49.48 -20.64 19.05
N GLU A 392 49.92 -21.32 17.99
CA GLU A 392 51.07 -20.88 17.19
C GLU A 392 50.85 -19.52 16.54
N LEU A 393 49.60 -19.09 16.36
CA LEU A 393 49.21 -17.79 15.84
C LEU A 393 49.37 -16.67 16.87
N GLU A 394 49.19 -16.95 18.16
CA GLU A 394 49.38 -15.97 19.23
C GLU A 394 50.85 -15.59 19.45
N LYS A 395 51.79 -16.41 18.97
CA LYS A 395 53.20 -16.12 19.03
C LYS A 395 53.68 -15.10 17.97
N ASN A 396 52.87 -14.86 16.92
CA ASN A 396 53.24 -14.02 15.79
C ASN A 396 52.47 -12.71 15.66
N ASP A 397 51.34 -12.55 16.32
CA ASP A 397 50.54 -11.32 16.21
C ASP A 397 50.49 -10.62 17.57
N GLY A 398 51.21 -9.49 17.63
CA GLY A 398 50.92 -8.47 18.63
C GLY A 398 49.44 -8.09 18.52
N MET A 399 48.74 -8.06 19.66
CA MET A 399 47.32 -7.72 19.83
C MET A 399 46.86 -6.71 18.77
N VAL A 400 46.00 -7.16 17.84
CA VAL A 400 45.17 -6.24 17.10
C VAL A 400 43.97 -5.96 18.01
N ASP A 401 44.11 -4.88 18.75
CA ASP A 401 43.05 -4.29 19.52
C ASP A 401 41.92 -3.87 18.52
N VAL A 402 40.89 -4.69 18.41
CA VAL A 402 39.70 -4.31 17.67
C VAL A 402 38.99 -3.28 18.55
N THR A 403 39.46 -2.05 18.46
CA THR A 403 38.76 -0.90 19.00
C THR A 403 37.36 -0.89 18.38
N GLU A 404 36.38 -1.15 19.22
CA GLU A 404 34.97 -0.86 18.93
C GLU A 404 34.88 0.60 18.48
N ALA A 405 34.82 0.78 17.17
CA ALA A 405 34.46 2.07 16.61
C ALA A 405 33.04 2.41 17.10
N ASN A 406 32.94 3.34 18.01
CA ASN A 406 31.72 3.98 18.45
C ASN A 406 30.98 4.51 17.20
N ALA A 407 30.11 3.68 16.63
CA ALA A 407 29.40 3.99 15.42
C ALA A 407 28.09 4.68 15.77
N THR A 408 28.13 5.98 15.92
CA THR A 408 26.98 6.88 15.69
C THR A 408 26.61 6.98 14.20
N ASN A 409 27.05 6.04 13.40
CA ASN A 409 26.84 6.06 11.95
C ASN A 409 25.48 5.41 11.62
N LYS A 410 24.45 6.24 11.39
CA LYS A 410 23.09 5.81 11.01
C LYS A 410 23.03 4.90 9.76
N THR A 411 24.14 4.78 9.05
CA THR A 411 24.25 4.00 7.79
C THR A 411 24.68 2.55 8.00
N VAL A 412 25.09 2.14 9.21
CA VAL A 412 25.55 0.78 9.51
C VAL A 412 24.60 0.11 10.50
N ILE A 413 24.22 -1.13 10.24
CA ILE A 413 23.45 -1.97 11.18
C ILE A 413 24.44 -2.69 12.09
N THR A 414 24.30 -2.46 13.39
CA THR A 414 25.21 -3.03 14.41
C THR A 414 24.78 -4.46 14.82
N PRO A 415 25.68 -5.25 15.44
CA PRO A 415 25.35 -6.57 15.96
C PRO A 415 24.20 -6.55 16.96
N GLU A 416 24.09 -5.52 17.80
CA GLU A 416 23.00 -5.36 18.76
C GLU A 416 21.66 -5.14 18.07
N GLN A 417 21.63 -4.40 16.96
CA GLN A 417 20.44 -4.22 16.14
C GLN A 417 20.02 -5.53 15.46
N LEU A 418 20.99 -6.34 15.01
CA LEU A 418 20.72 -7.67 14.46
C LEU A 418 20.11 -8.62 15.50
N ASN A 419 20.59 -8.58 16.74
CA ASN A 419 20.06 -9.42 17.82
C ASN A 419 18.63 -9.06 18.20
N LYS A 420 18.18 -7.84 17.91
CA LYS A 420 16.79 -7.40 18.10
C LYS A 420 15.85 -7.75 16.93
N ASP A 421 16.38 -8.32 15.87
CA ASP A 421 15.62 -8.70 14.67
C ASP A 421 16.10 -10.06 14.15
N ILE A 422 15.48 -11.13 14.66
CA ILE A 422 15.83 -12.52 14.31
C ILE A 422 15.72 -12.76 12.81
N GLN A 423 14.68 -12.24 12.15
CA GLN A 423 14.47 -12.43 10.71
C GLN A 423 15.62 -11.80 9.90
N LEU A 424 16.02 -10.59 10.27
CA LEU A 424 17.17 -9.94 9.63
C LEU A 424 18.47 -10.68 9.91
N LYS A 425 18.66 -11.14 11.14
CA LYS A 425 19.86 -11.91 11.52
C LYS A 425 19.97 -13.20 10.74
N GLU A 426 18.90 -13.98 10.63
CA GLU A 426 18.88 -15.21 9.83
C GLU A 426 19.13 -14.89 8.35
N GLY A 427 18.54 -13.81 7.81
CA GLY A 427 18.86 -13.34 6.47
C GLY A 427 20.34 -13.02 6.27
N VAL A 428 21.00 -12.44 7.27
CA VAL A 428 22.44 -12.18 7.26
C VAL A 428 23.25 -13.46 7.28
N ASP A 429 22.86 -14.45 8.07
CA ASP A 429 23.59 -15.72 8.17
C ASP A 429 23.45 -16.53 6.87
N ILE A 430 22.26 -16.55 6.28
CA ILE A 430 21.99 -17.17 4.98
C ILE A 430 22.80 -16.47 3.87
N ILE A 431 22.83 -15.14 3.79
CA ILE A 431 23.56 -14.44 2.75
C ILE A 431 25.05 -14.68 2.86
N LYS A 432 25.62 -14.79 4.08
CA LYS A 432 27.02 -15.18 4.30
C LYS A 432 27.30 -16.58 3.77
N ALA A 433 26.41 -17.54 4.04
CA ALA A 433 26.54 -18.91 3.51
C ALA A 433 26.53 -18.91 1.97
N LEU A 434 25.61 -18.16 1.34
CA LEU A 434 25.53 -18.02 -0.12
C LEU A 434 26.81 -17.38 -0.72
N ILE A 435 27.38 -16.40 -0.04
CA ILE A 435 28.65 -15.77 -0.45
C ILE A 435 29.80 -16.78 -0.42
N ILE A 436 29.89 -17.61 0.62
CA ILE A 436 30.93 -18.64 0.75
C ILE A 436 30.78 -19.68 -0.36
N VAL A 437 29.56 -20.15 -0.64
CA VAL A 437 29.29 -21.15 -1.68
C VAL A 437 29.58 -20.61 -3.07
N LYS A 438 29.25 -19.35 -3.35
CA LYS A 438 29.49 -18.69 -4.65
C LYS A 438 30.96 -18.36 -4.90
N GLY A 439 31.73 -18.16 -3.85
CA GLY A 439 33.16 -17.87 -3.91
C GLY A 439 34.07 -19.09 -4.17
N LYS A 440 33.46 -20.28 -4.23
CA LYS A 440 34.13 -21.52 -4.63
C LYS A 440 33.86 -21.82 -6.10
#